data_cf13339b5e46380166784eb9789049c2
#
_entry.id   cf13339b5e46380166784eb9789049c2
#
_cell.length_a   1.000
_cell.length_b   1.000
_cell.length_c   1.000
_cell.angle_alpha   90.00
_cell.angle_beta   90.00
_cell.angle_gamma   90.00
#
_symmetry.space_group_name_H-M   'P 1'
#
loop_
_entity.id
_entity.type
_entity.pdbx_description
1 polymer ?
#
loop_
_entity_poly.entity_id
_entity_poly.type
_entity_poly.pdbx_seq_one_letter_code
_entity_poly.pdbx_strand_id
1 'polypeptide(L)'
;MEKIMKTLLPLSFLAIALASPALAQDEARAPDGSPAFGVEPYFGVMGGYHDFDSGNHGLLQTNGSAHGWLAGGYAGVNMPLGPVVVGAEANGAKGFQDIDWEYGVTGHVGLRAGDSGMIFARAGYQWIEGKRGFGNDRNEIYGMGVEVGPKDIGLGGLTTNAGVRLRLAVDTFDVFQSIRPSVGLTMHF
;
A
#
# COMPACT_ATOMS: atom_id res chain seq x y z
N MET A 1 -13.54 25.05 21.05
CA MET A 1 -13.46 25.08 19.58
C MET A 1 -12.35 24.20 19.01
N GLU A 2 -11.24 24.04 19.70
CA GLU A 2 -10.06 23.25 19.22
C GLU A 2 -10.31 21.73 19.10
N LYS A 3 -11.15 21.13 19.93
CA LYS A 3 -11.49 19.69 19.88
C LYS A 3 -12.35 19.29 18.69
N ILE A 4 -13.16 20.19 18.16
CA ILE A 4 -14.05 19.92 17.02
C ILE A 4 -13.26 19.92 15.70
N MET A 5 -12.22 20.73 15.62
CA MET A 5 -11.39 20.85 14.40
C MET A 5 -10.51 19.61 14.16
N LYS A 6 -10.11 18.89 15.24
CA LYS A 6 -9.29 17.66 15.13
C LYS A 6 -10.07 16.44 14.63
N THR A 7 -11.41 16.47 14.75
CA THR A 7 -12.26 15.34 14.34
C THR A 7 -12.80 15.49 12.91
N LEU A 8 -12.76 16.68 12.33
CA LEU A 8 -13.28 16.94 10.98
C LEU A 8 -12.25 16.73 9.86
N LEU A 9 -10.96 16.80 10.19
CA LEU A 9 -9.90 16.62 9.19
C LEU A 9 -9.88 15.20 8.55
N PRO A 10 -10.01 14.09 9.30
CA PRO A 10 -10.01 12.76 8.68
C PRO A 10 -11.28 12.46 7.86
N LEU A 11 -12.41 13.11 8.18
CA LEU A 11 -13.65 12.89 7.43
C LEU A 11 -13.62 13.57 6.06
N SER A 12 -12.91 14.68 5.94
CA SER A 12 -12.78 15.42 4.67
C SER A 12 -11.92 14.71 3.64
N PHE A 13 -10.91 13.96 4.08
CA PHE A 13 -10.09 13.13 3.19
C PHE A 13 -10.83 11.91 2.64
N LEU A 14 -11.71 11.31 3.44
CA LEU A 14 -12.52 10.17 3.01
C LEU A 14 -13.56 10.58 1.96
N ALA A 15 -14.12 11.80 2.06
CA ALA A 15 -15.11 12.29 1.11
C ALA A 15 -14.54 12.59 -0.29
N ILE A 16 -13.25 12.94 -0.38
CA ILE A 16 -12.56 13.20 -1.66
C ILE A 16 -12.28 11.89 -2.41
N ALA A 17 -12.01 10.81 -1.68
CA ALA A 17 -11.75 9.49 -2.29
C ALA A 17 -13.01 8.85 -2.89
N LEU A 18 -14.22 9.27 -2.46
CA LEU A 18 -15.50 8.72 -2.94
C LEU A 18 -16.12 9.54 -4.09
N ALA A 19 -15.56 10.69 -4.43
CA ALA A 19 -15.98 11.47 -5.57
C ALA A 19 -15.33 10.91 -6.85
N SER A 20 -15.76 9.73 -7.28
CA SER A 20 -15.43 9.24 -8.61
C SER A 20 -16.03 10.21 -9.62
N PRO A 21 -15.23 10.83 -10.51
CA PRO A 21 -15.80 11.62 -11.58
C PRO A 21 -16.58 10.69 -12.50
N ALA A 22 -17.90 10.90 -12.57
CA ALA A 22 -18.77 10.29 -13.55
C ALA A 22 -18.49 10.90 -14.95
N LEU A 23 -17.27 10.84 -15.40
CA LEU A 23 -16.82 11.27 -16.72
C LEU A 23 -16.29 10.05 -17.50
N ALA A 24 -17.11 9.01 -17.57
CA ALA A 24 -16.86 7.90 -18.48
C ALA A 24 -17.40 8.28 -19.86
N GLN A 25 -16.56 8.86 -20.68
CA GLN A 25 -16.79 8.98 -22.12
C GLN A 25 -15.58 8.34 -22.81
N ASP A 26 -15.80 7.21 -23.49
CA ASP A 26 -14.91 6.53 -24.47
C ASP A 26 -13.39 6.66 -24.22
N GLU A 27 -12.95 6.45 -22.99
CA GLU A 27 -11.53 6.44 -22.68
C GLU A 27 -10.90 5.12 -23.11
N ALA A 28 -9.72 5.21 -23.71
CA ALA A 28 -8.91 4.05 -24.02
C ALA A 28 -8.75 3.19 -22.76
N ARG A 29 -9.06 1.91 -22.85
CA ARG A 29 -8.96 0.97 -21.72
C ARG A 29 -7.74 0.09 -21.89
N ALA A 30 -7.15 -0.26 -20.78
CA ALA A 30 -6.14 -1.31 -20.70
C ALA A 30 -6.81 -2.69 -20.95
N PRO A 31 -6.03 -3.75 -21.24
CA PRO A 31 -6.58 -5.09 -21.51
C PRO A 31 -7.44 -5.67 -20.38
N ASP A 32 -7.21 -5.25 -19.14
CA ASP A 32 -7.98 -5.63 -17.94
C ASP A 32 -9.29 -4.84 -17.75
N GLY A 33 -9.55 -3.88 -18.64
CA GLY A 33 -10.72 -3.00 -18.55
C GLY A 33 -10.54 -1.77 -17.67
N SER A 34 -9.41 -1.62 -16.99
CA SER A 34 -9.10 -0.40 -16.21
C SER A 34 -8.83 0.79 -17.15
N PRO A 35 -9.02 2.05 -16.69
CA PRO A 35 -8.69 3.23 -17.47
C PRO A 35 -7.23 3.22 -17.91
N ALA A 36 -6.94 3.54 -19.17
CA ALA A 36 -5.57 3.74 -19.64
C ALA A 36 -5.02 5.11 -19.28
N PHE A 37 -5.91 6.05 -19.01
CA PHE A 37 -5.62 7.42 -18.56
C PHE A 37 -6.67 7.82 -17.51
N GLY A 38 -6.36 8.87 -16.74
CA GLY A 38 -7.29 9.38 -15.73
C GLY A 38 -6.85 9.07 -14.31
N VAL A 39 -7.81 8.85 -13.43
CA VAL A 39 -7.57 8.54 -12.00
C VAL A 39 -8.22 7.22 -11.67
N GLU A 40 -7.46 6.30 -11.11
CA GLU A 40 -7.89 4.96 -10.71
C GLU A 40 -7.74 4.83 -9.18
N PRO A 41 -8.80 5.09 -8.40
CA PRO A 41 -8.79 4.86 -6.96
C PRO A 41 -8.71 3.36 -6.66
N TYR A 42 -8.05 3.02 -5.56
CA TYR A 42 -8.00 1.64 -5.10
C TYR A 42 -7.93 1.56 -3.57
N PHE A 43 -8.33 0.43 -3.04
CA PHE A 43 -8.03 0.06 -1.67
C PHE A 43 -7.75 -1.44 -1.57
N GLY A 44 -7.15 -1.85 -0.46
CA GLY A 44 -6.85 -3.26 -0.24
C GLY A 44 -6.64 -3.60 1.22
N VAL A 45 -6.58 -4.90 1.46
CA VAL A 45 -6.17 -5.48 2.73
C VAL A 45 -4.83 -6.18 2.56
N MET A 46 -4.03 -6.20 3.62
CA MET A 46 -2.72 -6.84 3.58
C MET A 46 -2.41 -7.59 4.86
N GLY A 47 -1.59 -8.64 4.71
CA GLY A 47 -0.87 -9.29 5.77
C GLY A 47 0.61 -9.32 5.45
N GLY A 48 1.47 -9.31 6.46
CA GLY A 48 2.90 -9.32 6.26
C GLY A 48 3.67 -9.66 7.53
N TYR A 49 4.96 -9.66 7.38
CA TYR A 49 5.88 -9.83 8.48
C TYR A 49 6.96 -8.75 8.37
N HIS A 50 7.25 -8.07 9.46
CA HIS A 50 8.32 -7.07 9.50
C HIS A 50 9.41 -7.56 10.44
N ASP A 51 10.63 -7.64 9.93
CA ASP A 51 11.82 -8.04 10.65
C ASP A 51 12.86 -6.93 10.54
N PHE A 52 13.32 -6.45 11.69
CA PHE A 52 14.33 -5.41 11.79
C PHE A 52 15.68 -6.02 12.11
N ASP A 53 16.71 -5.55 11.44
CA ASP A 53 18.08 -5.92 11.76
C ASP A 53 18.46 -5.50 13.18
N SER A 54 19.32 -6.27 13.83
CA SER A 54 19.83 -5.92 15.15
C SER A 54 20.77 -4.70 15.05
N GLY A 55 20.39 -3.59 15.66
CA GLY A 55 21.14 -2.32 15.62
C GLY A 55 20.49 -1.22 16.45
N ASN A 56 21.12 -0.06 16.53
CA ASN A 56 20.65 1.11 17.29
C ASN A 56 19.63 1.92 16.48
N HIS A 57 18.48 1.37 16.17
CA HIS A 57 17.38 2.08 15.54
C HIS A 57 16.30 2.34 16.60
N GLY A 58 15.57 3.43 16.53
CA GLY A 58 14.68 3.95 17.57
C GLY A 58 13.83 2.94 18.33
N LEU A 59 13.30 1.91 17.65
CA LEU A 59 12.60 0.76 18.24
C LEU A 59 13.53 -0.22 18.97
N LEU A 60 14.83 -0.18 18.71
CA LEU A 60 15.76 -1.29 18.96
C LEU A 60 16.82 -0.96 19.99
N GLN A 61 16.52 -0.14 20.99
CA GLN A 61 17.42 0.09 22.13
C GLN A 61 17.54 -1.13 23.06
N THR A 62 16.93 -2.24 22.72
CA THR A 62 17.04 -3.50 23.44
C THR A 62 17.98 -4.46 22.71
N ASN A 63 18.62 -5.37 23.46
CA ASN A 63 19.62 -6.35 22.97
C ASN A 63 19.04 -7.42 22.01
N GLY A 64 18.11 -7.08 21.10
CA GLY A 64 17.46 -7.98 20.16
C GLY A 64 16.90 -7.28 18.93
N SER A 65 16.58 -8.04 17.89
CA SER A 65 15.84 -7.55 16.73
C SER A 65 14.34 -7.52 17.04
N ALA A 66 13.66 -6.42 16.73
CA ALA A 66 12.20 -6.36 16.80
C ALA A 66 11.61 -7.01 15.55
N HIS A 67 10.52 -7.73 15.73
CA HIS A 67 9.81 -8.35 14.62
C HIS A 67 8.30 -8.51 14.92
N GLY A 68 7.53 -8.71 13.89
CA GLY A 68 6.09 -8.95 14.09
C GLY A 68 5.31 -9.24 12.82
N TRP A 69 4.27 -10.05 13.00
CA TRP A 69 3.22 -10.19 12.00
C TRP A 69 2.38 -8.92 11.94
N LEU A 70 1.93 -8.57 10.76
CA LEU A 70 1.12 -7.40 10.48
C LEU A 70 -0.17 -7.81 9.77
N ALA A 71 -1.26 -7.15 10.13
CA ALA A 71 -2.49 -7.19 9.35
C ALA A 71 -3.10 -5.79 9.27
N GLY A 72 -3.50 -5.39 8.08
CA GLY A 72 -3.98 -4.03 7.89
C GLY A 72 -4.58 -3.81 6.51
N GLY A 73 -4.60 -2.54 6.12
CA GLY A 73 -5.13 -2.12 4.84
C GLY A 73 -4.37 -0.93 4.28
N TYR A 74 -4.68 -0.63 3.05
CA TYR A 74 -4.15 0.51 2.32
C TYR A 74 -5.21 1.06 1.37
N ALA A 75 -5.08 2.32 1.04
CA ALA A 75 -5.89 3.00 0.04
C ALA A 75 -5.04 4.01 -0.71
N GLY A 76 -5.32 4.18 -1.99
CA GLY A 76 -4.53 5.07 -2.82
C GLY A 76 -5.24 5.46 -4.11
N VAL A 77 -4.49 6.19 -4.90
CA VAL A 77 -4.89 6.59 -6.24
C VAL A 77 -3.76 6.33 -7.21
N ASN A 78 -4.08 5.77 -8.34
CA ASN A 78 -3.23 5.63 -9.50
C ASN A 78 -3.58 6.68 -10.55
N MET A 79 -2.59 7.12 -11.28
CA MET A 79 -2.73 7.91 -12.50
C MET A 79 -2.03 7.15 -13.63
N PRO A 80 -2.79 6.38 -14.41
CA PRO A 80 -2.25 5.69 -15.57
C PRO A 80 -1.81 6.70 -16.63
N LEU A 81 -0.64 6.50 -17.18
CA LEU A 81 -0.04 7.28 -18.28
C LEU A 81 0.34 6.30 -19.41
N GLY A 82 -0.66 5.60 -19.94
CA GLY A 82 -0.45 4.48 -20.84
C GLY A 82 0.15 3.26 -20.11
N PRO A 83 1.34 2.77 -20.50
CA PRO A 83 1.95 1.61 -19.84
C PRO A 83 2.56 1.93 -18.47
N VAL A 84 2.81 3.21 -18.18
CA VAL A 84 3.35 3.68 -16.89
C VAL A 84 2.20 4.07 -15.99
N VAL A 85 2.32 3.76 -14.71
CA VAL A 85 1.39 4.18 -13.67
C VAL A 85 2.17 4.92 -12.60
N VAL A 86 1.70 6.08 -12.19
CA VAL A 86 2.22 6.80 -11.02
C VAL A 86 1.10 6.91 -9.99
N GLY A 87 1.43 6.90 -8.72
CA GLY A 87 0.38 6.97 -7.71
C GLY A 87 0.88 7.30 -6.32
N ALA A 88 -0.08 7.43 -5.41
CA ALA A 88 0.15 7.64 -3.99
C ALA A 88 -0.76 6.73 -3.17
N GLU A 89 -0.25 6.26 -2.05
CA GLU A 89 -0.90 5.30 -1.16
C GLU A 89 -0.70 5.71 0.30
N ALA A 90 -1.74 5.55 1.11
CA ALA A 90 -1.65 5.54 2.55
C ALA A 90 -1.93 4.13 3.07
N ASN A 91 -1.20 3.69 4.07
CA ASN A 91 -1.35 2.37 4.67
C ASN A 91 -1.42 2.43 6.20
N GLY A 92 -2.02 1.40 6.81
CA GLY A 92 -2.03 1.21 8.24
C GLY A 92 -2.20 -0.27 8.58
N ALA A 93 -1.40 -0.76 9.52
CA ALA A 93 -1.42 -2.14 9.96
C ALA A 93 -1.24 -2.27 11.47
N LYS A 94 -1.94 -3.22 12.07
CA LYS A 94 -1.77 -3.65 13.44
C LYS A 94 -0.71 -4.74 13.51
N GLY A 95 0.26 -4.58 14.41
CA GLY A 95 1.26 -5.58 14.72
C GLY A 95 0.85 -6.51 15.88
N PHE A 96 1.35 -7.76 15.87
CA PHE A 96 0.93 -8.78 16.83
C PHE A 96 2.01 -9.22 17.81
N GLN A 97 3.28 -8.88 17.59
CA GLN A 97 4.41 -9.22 18.46
C GLN A 97 5.01 -7.93 19.06
N ASP A 98 6.18 -7.54 18.63
CA ASP A 98 6.91 -6.39 19.18
C ASP A 98 6.38 -5.05 18.64
N ILE A 99 5.73 -5.08 17.49
CA ILE A 99 5.12 -3.94 16.82
C ILE A 99 3.69 -3.78 17.30
N ASP A 100 3.26 -2.55 17.57
CA ASP A 100 1.88 -2.21 17.91
C ASP A 100 1.12 -1.72 16.68
N TRP A 101 1.62 -0.66 16.05
CA TRP A 101 1.05 -0.10 14.83
C TRP A 101 2.14 0.31 13.85
N GLU A 102 1.85 0.11 12.57
CA GLU A 102 2.57 0.73 11.46
C GLU A 102 1.61 1.49 10.57
N TYR A 103 1.95 2.71 10.20
CA TYR A 103 1.18 3.49 9.25
C TYR A 103 2.10 4.42 8.46
N GLY A 104 1.73 4.72 7.23
CA GLY A 104 2.60 5.49 6.36
C GLY A 104 1.94 5.99 5.10
N VAL A 105 2.74 6.73 4.34
CA VAL A 105 2.40 7.22 3.02
C VAL A 105 3.53 6.93 2.05
N THR A 106 3.19 6.48 0.84
CA THR A 106 4.15 6.18 -0.21
C THR A 106 3.70 6.77 -1.54
N GLY A 107 4.67 7.18 -2.35
CA GLY A 107 4.49 7.34 -3.79
C GLY A 107 5.00 6.10 -4.51
N HIS A 108 4.45 5.78 -5.66
CA HIS A 108 4.92 4.66 -6.46
C HIS A 108 4.92 4.98 -7.95
N VAL A 109 5.78 4.27 -8.66
CA VAL A 109 5.80 4.20 -10.11
C VAL A 109 5.76 2.74 -10.51
N GLY A 110 4.89 2.41 -11.46
CA GLY A 110 4.69 1.06 -11.95
C GLY A 110 4.68 0.98 -13.47
N LEU A 111 4.86 -0.22 -13.95
CA LEU A 111 4.68 -0.59 -15.35
C LEU A 111 3.59 -1.65 -15.43
N ARG A 112 2.61 -1.45 -16.28
CA ARG A 112 1.60 -2.47 -16.57
C ARG A 112 2.27 -3.68 -17.22
N ALA A 113 1.91 -4.86 -16.79
CA ALA A 113 2.45 -6.14 -17.26
C ALA A 113 1.31 -7.15 -17.41
N GLY A 114 1.23 -7.78 -18.58
CA GLY A 114 0.11 -8.69 -18.89
C GLY A 114 -1.21 -7.96 -19.08
N ASP A 115 -2.31 -8.68 -18.88
CA ASP A 115 -3.66 -8.16 -19.07
C ASP A 115 -4.17 -7.34 -17.88
N SER A 116 -3.72 -7.64 -16.66
CA SER A 116 -4.20 -7.01 -15.43
C SER A 116 -3.10 -6.86 -14.37
N GLY A 117 -1.84 -7.09 -14.73
CA GLY A 117 -0.71 -7.01 -13.84
C GLY A 117 -0.04 -5.64 -13.82
N MET A 118 0.74 -5.41 -12.76
CA MET A 118 1.61 -4.25 -12.63
C MET A 118 2.84 -4.65 -11.82
N ILE A 119 4.02 -4.22 -12.27
CA ILE A 119 5.25 -4.25 -11.48
C ILE A 119 5.50 -2.82 -11.03
N PHE A 120 5.78 -2.61 -9.75
CA PHE A 120 5.97 -1.26 -9.21
C PHE A 120 7.14 -1.17 -8.25
N ALA A 121 7.71 0.03 -8.16
CA ALA A 121 8.58 0.47 -7.08
C ALA A 121 7.90 1.58 -6.29
N ARG A 122 8.13 1.63 -4.98
CA ARG A 122 7.55 2.64 -4.10
C ARG A 122 8.59 3.19 -3.13
N ALA A 123 8.37 4.44 -2.73
CA ALA A 123 9.14 5.10 -1.70
C ALA A 123 8.23 6.03 -0.89
N GLY A 124 8.52 6.24 0.37
CA GLY A 124 7.71 7.08 1.21
C GLY A 124 8.21 7.20 2.63
N TYR A 125 7.30 7.42 3.54
CA TYR A 125 7.59 7.63 4.95
C TYR A 125 6.65 6.78 5.81
N GLN A 126 7.22 6.07 6.78
CA GLN A 126 6.53 5.14 7.67
C GLN A 126 6.75 5.54 9.12
N TRP A 127 5.70 5.45 9.92
CA TRP A 127 5.72 5.56 11.37
C TRP A 127 5.45 4.19 11.96
N ILE A 128 6.24 3.81 12.95
CA ILE A 128 6.17 2.51 13.61
C ILE A 128 6.07 2.75 15.10
N GLU A 129 5.05 2.19 15.70
CA GLU A 129 4.83 2.22 17.14
C GLU A 129 5.14 0.83 17.70
N GLY A 130 6.14 0.76 18.58
CA GLY A 130 6.49 -0.45 19.29
C GLY A 130 5.62 -0.71 20.51
N LYS A 131 5.44 -1.96 20.90
CA LYS A 131 4.80 -2.33 22.16
C LYS A 131 5.71 -1.98 23.35
N ARG A 132 5.19 -2.19 24.57
CA ARG A 132 5.92 -1.91 25.82
C ARG A 132 7.31 -2.52 25.80
N GLY A 133 8.32 -1.68 25.99
CA GLY A 133 9.74 -2.04 25.95
C GLY A 133 10.43 -1.75 24.63
N PHE A 134 9.67 -1.48 23.58
CA PHE A 134 10.14 -1.00 22.29
C PHE A 134 9.72 0.47 22.11
N GLY A 135 10.60 1.29 21.57
CA GLY A 135 10.31 2.69 21.28
C GLY A 135 9.47 2.84 20.00
N ASN A 136 9.22 4.10 19.64
CA ASN A 136 8.59 4.44 18.37
C ASN A 136 9.66 4.93 17.40
N ASP A 137 9.54 4.56 16.14
CA ASP A 137 10.44 5.00 15.09
C ASP A 137 9.68 5.56 13.89
N ARG A 138 10.37 6.33 13.07
CA ARG A 138 9.82 6.89 11.84
C ARG A 138 10.95 7.19 10.87
N ASN A 139 10.85 6.67 9.67
CA ASN A 139 11.88 6.85 8.67
C ASN A 139 11.33 6.61 7.26
N GLU A 140 12.20 6.73 6.26
CA GLU A 140 11.86 6.39 4.89
C GLU A 140 11.61 4.90 4.74
N ILE A 141 10.70 4.58 3.83
CA ILE A 141 10.42 3.22 3.39
C ILE A 141 10.61 3.14 1.88
N TYR A 142 11.22 2.08 1.43
CA TYR A 142 11.44 1.77 0.01
C TYR A 142 10.97 0.36 -0.25
N GLY A 143 10.43 0.11 -1.42
CA GLY A 143 9.98 -1.23 -1.75
C GLY A 143 9.68 -1.42 -3.22
N MET A 144 9.44 -2.67 -3.54
CA MET A 144 8.95 -3.08 -4.84
C MET A 144 7.88 -4.16 -4.69
N GLY A 145 7.07 -4.29 -5.71
CA GLY A 145 6.03 -5.31 -5.69
C GLY A 145 5.46 -5.58 -7.06
N VAL A 146 4.57 -6.54 -7.05
CA VAL A 146 3.78 -6.90 -8.22
C VAL A 146 2.31 -6.98 -7.84
N GLU A 147 1.44 -6.56 -8.73
CA GLU A 147 0.02 -6.86 -8.72
C GLU A 147 -0.28 -7.81 -9.87
N VAL A 148 -1.11 -8.82 -9.59
CA VAL A 148 -1.48 -9.84 -10.56
C VAL A 148 -2.98 -9.99 -10.52
N GLY A 149 -3.63 -9.78 -11.65
CA GLY A 149 -5.06 -9.99 -11.78
C GLY A 149 -5.41 -11.47 -11.99
N PRO A 150 -6.68 -11.84 -11.76
CA PRO A 150 -7.14 -13.23 -11.93
C PRO A 150 -6.90 -13.81 -13.33
N LYS A 151 -6.94 -12.97 -14.35
CA LYS A 151 -6.69 -13.39 -15.75
C LYS A 151 -5.25 -13.86 -15.96
N ASP A 152 -4.29 -13.17 -15.32
CA ASP A 152 -2.87 -13.47 -15.48
C ASP A 152 -2.45 -14.78 -14.80
N ILE A 153 -3.22 -15.23 -13.80
CA ILE A 153 -2.99 -16.49 -13.08
C ILE A 153 -3.95 -17.62 -13.49
N GLY A 154 -4.62 -17.47 -14.63
CA GLY A 154 -5.51 -18.50 -15.18
C GLY A 154 -6.88 -18.63 -14.49
N LEU A 155 -7.25 -17.68 -13.60
CA LEU A 155 -8.52 -17.66 -12.89
C LEU A 155 -9.56 -16.72 -13.52
N GLY A 156 -9.38 -16.34 -14.78
CA GLY A 156 -10.21 -15.37 -15.49
C GLY A 156 -11.68 -15.74 -15.64
N GLY A 157 -12.06 -17.00 -15.38
CA GLY A 157 -13.45 -17.45 -15.37
C GLY A 157 -14.20 -17.17 -14.05
N LEU A 158 -13.49 -16.82 -12.97
CA LEU A 158 -14.08 -16.60 -11.64
C LEU A 158 -14.45 -15.13 -11.39
N THR A 159 -13.83 -14.21 -12.08
CA THR A 159 -14.04 -12.77 -11.89
C THR A 159 -14.04 -12.07 -13.25
N THR A 160 -15.19 -11.91 -13.85
CA THR A 160 -15.37 -11.03 -15.00
C THR A 160 -15.42 -9.58 -14.49
N ASN A 161 -14.45 -8.77 -14.87
CA ASN A 161 -14.43 -7.31 -14.63
C ASN A 161 -14.37 -6.82 -13.16
N ALA A 162 -14.08 -7.69 -12.19
CA ALA A 162 -13.78 -7.21 -10.85
C ALA A 162 -12.32 -6.72 -10.84
N GLY A 163 -12.10 -5.46 -10.54
CA GLY A 163 -10.76 -4.86 -10.41
C GLY A 163 -9.95 -5.42 -9.23
N VAL A 164 -10.14 -6.70 -8.89
CA VAL A 164 -9.45 -7.38 -7.78
C VAL A 164 -8.12 -7.94 -8.27
N ARG A 165 -7.04 -7.60 -7.58
CA ARG A 165 -5.68 -8.06 -7.87
C ARG A 165 -5.02 -8.61 -6.61
N LEU A 166 -4.20 -9.65 -6.78
CA LEU A 166 -3.28 -10.10 -5.75
C LEU A 166 -2.05 -9.20 -5.79
N ARG A 167 -1.68 -8.63 -4.64
CA ARG A 167 -0.46 -7.82 -4.49
C ARG A 167 0.55 -8.60 -3.66
N LEU A 168 1.78 -8.66 -4.15
CA LEU A 168 2.96 -9.14 -3.41
C LEU A 168 3.96 -7.99 -3.38
N ALA A 169 4.49 -7.67 -2.21
CA ALA A 169 5.48 -6.62 -2.07
C ALA A 169 6.54 -6.97 -1.03
N VAL A 170 7.70 -6.39 -1.21
CA VAL A 170 8.80 -6.41 -0.24
C VAL A 170 9.28 -4.99 -0.04
N ASP A 171 9.27 -4.54 1.20
CA ASP A 171 9.75 -3.23 1.59
C ASP A 171 10.95 -3.35 2.53
N THR A 172 11.69 -2.27 2.61
CA THR A 172 12.75 -2.05 3.58
C THR A 172 12.56 -0.68 4.21
N PHE A 173 12.86 -0.57 5.48
CA PHE A 173 12.78 0.62 6.28
C PHE A 173 14.19 1.08 6.65
N ASP A 174 14.42 2.39 6.75
CA ASP A 174 15.67 3.01 7.18
C ASP A 174 16.92 2.42 6.50
N VAL A 175 17.10 2.75 5.20
CA VAL A 175 18.30 2.40 4.42
C VAL A 175 18.68 0.90 4.51
N PHE A 176 17.73 0.02 4.18
CA PHE A 176 17.91 -1.44 4.15
C PHE A 176 18.16 -2.10 5.52
N GLN A 177 17.63 -1.56 6.59
CA GLN A 177 17.78 -2.10 7.94
C GLN A 177 16.61 -2.95 8.41
N SER A 178 15.73 -3.31 7.51
CA SER A 178 14.65 -4.26 7.76
C SER A 178 14.19 -4.92 6.47
N ILE A 179 13.44 -5.98 6.62
CA ILE A 179 12.71 -6.62 5.52
C ILE A 179 11.25 -6.78 5.91
N ARG A 180 10.34 -6.35 5.01
CA ARG A 180 8.88 -6.45 5.22
C ARG A 180 8.21 -7.06 4.00
N PRO A 181 8.20 -8.39 3.85
CA PRO A 181 7.37 -9.05 2.87
C PRO A 181 5.89 -8.91 3.24
N SER A 182 5.06 -8.69 2.25
CA SER A 182 3.61 -8.55 2.41
C SER A 182 2.85 -9.15 1.25
N VAL A 183 1.66 -9.65 1.54
CA VAL A 183 0.67 -10.13 0.57
C VAL A 183 -0.64 -9.41 0.82
N GLY A 184 -1.34 -9.04 -0.23
CA GLY A 184 -2.60 -8.32 -0.13
C GLY A 184 -3.55 -8.61 -1.28
N LEU A 185 -4.79 -8.19 -1.08
CA LEU A 185 -5.81 -8.14 -2.12
C LEU A 185 -6.17 -6.68 -2.34
N THR A 186 -6.04 -6.21 -3.57
CA THR A 186 -6.32 -4.83 -3.99
C THR A 186 -7.58 -4.82 -4.85
N MET A 187 -8.45 -3.86 -4.64
CA MET A 187 -9.62 -3.60 -5.46
C MET A 187 -9.47 -2.22 -6.12
N HIS A 188 -9.53 -2.19 -7.44
CA HIS A 188 -9.41 -1.00 -8.29
C HIS A 188 -10.78 -0.57 -8.83
N PHE A 189 -11.00 0.73 -9.04
CA PHE A 189 -12.27 1.33 -9.47
C PHE A 189 -12.11 2.25 -10.67
#